data_c52e1137f1dac96c58ae9f7b3c65357b
#
_entry.id   c52e1137f1dac96c58ae9f7b3c65357b
#
_cell.length_a   1.000
_cell.length_b   1.000
_cell.length_c   1.000
_cell.angle_alpha   90.00
_cell.angle_beta   90.00
_cell.angle_gamma   90.00
#
_symmetry.space_group_name_H-M   'P 1'
#
loop_
_entity.id
_entity.type
_entity.pdbx_description
1 polymer ?
#
loop_
_entity_poly.entity_id
_entity_poly.type
_entity_poly.pdbx_seq_one_letter_code
_entity_poly.pdbx_strand_id
1 'polypeptide(L)'
;MTNTTDKRYLDAEEEKNFISNKVVKNNFFISRYKKLVDDFELINVKERVLRINNLKVDEKQLVKRLRKKEVKLEKIPFLKFAYKYDADFSLGSTPEFLLGYYYLQGLASQIVSEVLSPEEKDIVLDMASAPGSKTTHLSQLMNNKGKIVAIDLNKDRLVSVRNNCERLGILNVTFVRKDARFVGDFGRKFSKILLDAPCSGNYCSEKDWFNKRTIDGVKDNVRLQRELLTSAYKVLEEGGELVYSTCSLEPEEDELIIDWLLDKFNDLELLKIDLSIGDDGITEFKGKKLNPELKKCKRFWPHKTGTEGFFIAKLRKKTTTIGNK
;
A
#
# COMPACT_ATOMS: atom_id res chain seq x y z
N MET A 1 12.73 1.59 -46.29
CA MET A 1 12.89 0.53 -45.28
C MET A 1 13.81 1.07 -44.21
N THR A 2 13.29 1.71 -43.21
CA THR A 2 14.04 2.28 -42.10
C THR A 2 13.68 1.51 -40.83
N ASN A 3 14.65 0.76 -40.35
CA ASN A 3 14.57 -0.02 -39.11
C ASN A 3 14.44 0.94 -37.91
N THR A 4 13.27 1.04 -37.35
CA THR A 4 13.04 1.61 -36.01
C THR A 4 13.12 0.50 -34.99
N THR A 5 14.33 0.14 -34.56
CA THR A 5 14.58 -0.66 -33.35
C THR A 5 14.18 0.17 -32.14
N ASP A 6 13.20 -0.35 -31.43
CA ASP A 6 12.58 0.20 -30.23
C ASP A 6 13.60 0.24 -29.06
N LYS A 7 14.23 1.40 -28.84
CA LYS A 7 15.16 1.66 -27.73
C LYS A 7 14.40 1.84 -26.42
N ARG A 8 13.90 0.78 -25.82
CA ARG A 8 13.23 0.81 -24.50
C ARG A 8 14.04 0.16 -23.36
N TYR A 9 15.27 -0.22 -23.59
CA TYR A 9 16.16 -0.76 -22.56
C TYR A 9 17.47 0.03 -22.55
N LEU A 10 17.56 0.99 -21.61
CA LEU A 10 18.84 1.61 -21.27
C LEU A 10 19.67 0.59 -20.47
N ASP A 11 20.97 0.51 -20.71
CA ASP A 11 21.89 -0.31 -19.95
C ASP A 11 21.97 0.14 -18.48
N ALA A 12 22.28 -0.78 -17.56
CA ALA A 12 22.34 -0.51 -16.12
C ALA A 12 23.30 0.65 -15.76
N GLU A 13 24.28 0.93 -16.60
CA GLU A 13 25.25 2.02 -16.45
C GLU A 13 24.67 3.35 -16.95
N GLU A 14 23.89 3.36 -18.02
CA GLU A 14 23.13 4.52 -18.47
C GLU A 14 22.00 4.88 -17.50
N GLU A 15 21.36 3.89 -16.84
CA GLU A 15 20.37 4.12 -15.79
C GLU A 15 20.99 4.73 -14.52
N LYS A 16 22.19 4.28 -14.10
CA LYS A 16 22.94 4.91 -12.98
C LYS A 16 23.31 6.36 -13.31
N ASN A 17 23.76 6.62 -14.52
CA ASN A 17 24.10 7.98 -14.98
C ASN A 17 22.85 8.86 -15.17
N PHE A 18 21.70 8.30 -15.56
CA PHE A 18 20.44 9.02 -15.68
C PHE A 18 19.90 9.49 -14.32
N ILE A 19 20.05 8.66 -13.28
CA ILE A 19 19.70 9.02 -11.91
C ILE A 19 20.68 10.06 -11.37
N SER A 20 21.99 9.88 -11.55
CA SER A 20 23.02 10.76 -11.00
C SER A 20 23.04 12.15 -11.62
N ASN A 21 22.83 12.29 -12.92
CA ASN A 21 22.96 13.56 -13.65
C ASN A 21 21.69 14.44 -13.66
N LYS A 22 20.49 13.88 -13.47
CA LYS A 22 19.23 14.64 -13.45
C LYS A 22 18.67 14.95 -12.06
N VAL A 23 19.08 14.22 -11.03
CA VAL A 23 18.53 14.31 -9.65
C VAL A 23 19.06 15.52 -8.87
N VAL A 24 20.11 16.18 -9.33
CA VAL A 24 20.95 17.05 -8.49
C VAL A 24 20.37 18.45 -8.21
N LYS A 25 19.23 18.83 -8.76
CA LYS A 25 18.68 20.18 -8.49
C LYS A 25 17.95 20.33 -7.16
N ASN A 26 17.45 19.25 -6.56
CA ASN A 26 16.77 19.31 -5.26
C ASN A 26 17.36 18.30 -4.25
N ASN A 27 18.49 18.65 -3.65
CA ASN A 27 19.14 17.86 -2.61
C ASN A 27 18.36 17.80 -1.27
N PHE A 28 17.23 18.50 -1.16
CA PHE A 28 16.50 18.63 0.10
C PHE A 28 16.01 17.27 0.63
N PHE A 29 15.24 16.54 -0.17
CA PHE A 29 14.70 15.23 0.25
C PHE A 29 15.79 14.18 0.46
N ILE A 30 16.78 14.13 -0.45
CA ILE A 30 17.92 13.21 -0.32
C ILE A 30 18.70 13.48 0.98
N SER A 31 18.94 14.77 1.31
CA SER A 31 19.61 15.15 2.55
C SER A 31 18.81 14.78 3.79
N ARG A 32 17.48 14.80 3.71
CA ARG A 32 16.58 14.32 4.76
C ARG A 32 16.69 12.81 4.96
N TYR A 33 16.63 12.04 3.88
CA TYR A 33 16.69 10.58 3.95
C TYR A 33 18.01 10.09 4.52
N LYS A 34 19.14 10.71 4.13
CA LYS A 34 20.47 10.44 4.72
C LYS A 34 20.57 10.75 6.22
N LYS A 35 19.69 11.60 6.77
CA LYS A 35 19.61 11.87 8.22
C LYS A 35 18.65 10.92 8.94
N LEU A 36 17.78 10.24 8.21
CA LEU A 36 16.81 9.28 8.76
C LEU A 36 17.36 7.86 8.78
N VAL A 37 18.24 7.54 7.83
CA VAL A 37 18.86 6.24 7.71
C VAL A 37 20.29 6.40 7.17
N ASP A 38 21.28 5.90 7.93
CA ASP A 38 22.70 6.16 7.68
C ASP A 38 23.21 5.57 6.36
N ASP A 39 22.64 4.43 5.94
CA ASP A 39 22.99 3.69 4.73
C ASP A 39 22.10 4.03 3.53
N PHE A 40 21.46 5.20 3.51
CA PHE A 40 20.57 5.58 2.42
C PHE A 40 21.27 5.62 1.07
N GLU A 41 20.76 4.81 0.16
CA GLU A 41 21.16 4.78 -1.25
C GLU A 41 19.96 5.05 -2.16
N LEU A 42 20.20 5.84 -3.21
CA LEU A 42 19.21 6.08 -4.25
C LEU A 42 19.26 4.95 -5.26
N ILE A 43 18.27 4.07 -5.22
CA ILE A 43 18.16 2.94 -6.16
C ILE A 43 16.91 3.04 -7.02
N ASN A 44 16.96 2.44 -8.20
CA ASN A 44 15.78 2.24 -9.03
C ASN A 44 15.18 0.85 -8.74
N VAL A 45 13.95 0.81 -8.30
CA VAL A 45 13.25 -0.44 -8.01
C VAL A 45 12.41 -0.83 -9.21
N LYS A 46 12.76 -1.94 -9.84
CA LYS A 46 11.95 -2.60 -10.88
C LYS A 46 11.22 -3.79 -10.24
N GLU A 47 10.16 -3.50 -9.54
CA GLU A 47 9.41 -4.54 -8.85
C GLU A 47 8.52 -5.31 -9.83
N ARG A 48 8.79 -6.61 -9.97
CA ARG A 48 7.99 -7.54 -10.77
C ARG A 48 7.38 -8.58 -9.84
N VAL A 49 6.22 -8.25 -9.28
CA VAL A 49 5.49 -9.11 -8.35
C VAL A 49 4.06 -9.33 -8.84
N LEU A 50 3.59 -10.54 -8.72
CA LEU A 50 2.20 -10.91 -8.97
C LEU A 50 1.57 -11.55 -7.73
N ARG A 51 0.26 -11.40 -7.62
CA ARG A 51 -0.58 -12.08 -6.62
C ARG A 51 -1.47 -13.09 -7.35
N ILE A 52 -1.30 -14.37 -7.04
CA ILE A 52 -2.17 -15.43 -7.58
C ILE A 52 -3.58 -15.28 -7.00
N ASN A 53 -4.58 -15.40 -7.85
CA ASN A 53 -5.98 -15.36 -7.46
C ASN A 53 -6.51 -16.78 -7.21
N ASN A 54 -6.43 -17.25 -5.98
CA ASN A 54 -6.89 -18.59 -5.57
C ASN A 54 -8.42 -18.76 -5.64
N LEU A 55 -9.19 -17.67 -5.85
CA LEU A 55 -10.64 -17.76 -6.10
C LEU A 55 -10.97 -18.31 -7.49
N LYS A 56 -10.03 -18.25 -8.43
CA LYS A 56 -10.25 -18.63 -9.85
C LYS A 56 -9.36 -19.76 -10.35
N VAL A 57 -8.21 -19.98 -9.72
CA VAL A 57 -7.24 -20.97 -10.18
C VAL A 57 -6.45 -21.58 -9.02
N ASP A 58 -6.15 -22.86 -9.14
CA ASP A 58 -5.20 -23.52 -8.24
C ASP A 58 -3.78 -22.98 -8.45
N GLU A 59 -3.08 -22.69 -7.34
CA GLU A 59 -1.74 -22.10 -7.34
C GLU A 59 -0.73 -22.93 -8.14
N LYS A 60 -0.70 -24.26 -7.91
CA LYS A 60 0.24 -25.18 -8.60
C LYS A 60 -0.05 -25.23 -10.10
N GLN A 61 -1.32 -25.21 -10.47
CA GLN A 61 -1.75 -25.23 -11.86
C GLN A 61 -1.30 -23.95 -12.58
N LEU A 62 -1.50 -22.76 -11.98
CA LEU A 62 -1.09 -21.50 -12.57
C LEU A 62 0.44 -21.41 -12.69
N VAL A 63 1.18 -21.76 -11.64
CA VAL A 63 2.65 -21.77 -11.67
C VAL A 63 3.16 -22.67 -12.79
N LYS A 64 2.59 -23.88 -12.97
CA LYS A 64 2.94 -24.79 -14.08
C LYS A 64 2.65 -24.15 -15.45
N ARG A 65 1.52 -23.45 -15.61
CA ARG A 65 1.14 -22.78 -16.87
C ARG A 65 2.10 -21.65 -17.22
N LEU A 66 2.44 -20.79 -16.25
CA LEU A 66 3.34 -19.66 -16.48
C LEU A 66 4.79 -20.13 -16.74
N ARG A 67 5.26 -21.17 -16.03
CA ARG A 67 6.58 -21.77 -16.32
C ARG A 67 6.69 -22.37 -17.71
N LYS A 68 5.62 -22.94 -18.26
CA LYS A 68 5.59 -23.41 -19.66
C LYS A 68 5.72 -22.27 -20.68
N LYS A 69 5.48 -21.03 -20.26
CA LYS A 69 5.70 -19.81 -21.05
C LYS A 69 7.02 -19.12 -20.71
N GLU A 70 7.94 -19.86 -20.11
CA GLU A 70 9.30 -19.39 -19.73
C GLU A 70 9.30 -18.28 -18.66
N VAL A 71 8.19 -18.09 -17.95
CA VAL A 71 8.14 -17.17 -16.79
C VAL A 71 8.84 -17.83 -15.61
N LYS A 72 9.90 -17.21 -15.12
CA LYS A 72 10.54 -17.59 -13.86
C LYS A 72 9.69 -17.08 -12.71
N LEU A 73 9.42 -17.94 -11.73
CA LEU A 73 8.58 -17.62 -10.59
C LEU A 73 9.27 -18.05 -9.30
N GLU A 74 9.38 -17.11 -8.36
CA GLU A 74 9.89 -17.31 -7.00
C GLU A 74 8.82 -16.94 -5.98
N LYS A 75 8.43 -17.89 -5.11
CA LYS A 75 7.45 -17.67 -4.05
C LYS A 75 8.00 -16.68 -3.02
N ILE A 76 7.18 -15.71 -2.59
CA ILE A 76 7.49 -14.83 -1.48
C ILE A 76 6.96 -15.51 -0.19
N PRO A 77 7.82 -16.00 0.71
CA PRO A 77 7.41 -16.97 1.73
C PRO A 77 6.50 -16.38 2.82
N PHE A 78 6.59 -15.08 3.09
CA PHE A 78 5.80 -14.41 4.13
C PHE A 78 4.47 -13.83 3.62
N LEU A 79 4.11 -14.05 2.35
CA LEU A 79 2.82 -13.68 1.76
C LEU A 79 2.12 -14.91 1.17
N LYS A 80 0.80 -14.99 1.36
CA LYS A 80 0.04 -16.19 0.99
C LYS A 80 0.10 -16.50 -0.51
N PHE A 81 -0.02 -15.46 -1.36
CA PHE A 81 -0.27 -15.62 -2.79
C PHE A 81 0.75 -14.91 -3.69
N ALA A 82 1.82 -14.36 -3.11
CA ALA A 82 2.78 -13.51 -3.81
C ALA A 82 3.93 -14.30 -4.45
N TYR A 83 4.27 -13.90 -5.68
CA TYR A 83 5.41 -14.39 -6.42
C TYR A 83 6.18 -13.25 -7.08
N LYS A 84 7.51 -13.24 -6.93
CA LYS A 84 8.37 -12.51 -7.85
C LYS A 84 8.35 -13.21 -9.19
N TYR A 85 8.41 -12.45 -10.28
CA TYR A 85 8.48 -13.02 -11.62
C TYR A 85 9.54 -12.35 -12.46
N ASP A 86 10.09 -13.11 -13.42
CA ASP A 86 10.93 -12.62 -14.49
C ASP A 86 10.43 -13.22 -15.81
N ALA A 87 10.25 -12.36 -16.82
CA ALA A 87 9.74 -12.72 -18.14
C ALA A 87 10.19 -11.68 -19.18
N ASP A 88 10.43 -12.12 -20.40
CA ASP A 88 10.83 -11.27 -21.54
C ASP A 88 9.63 -10.56 -22.20
N PHE A 89 8.42 -10.77 -21.70
CA PHE A 89 7.18 -10.18 -22.20
C PHE A 89 6.32 -9.63 -21.05
N SER A 90 5.32 -8.82 -21.40
CA SER A 90 4.37 -8.29 -20.41
C SER A 90 3.38 -9.36 -19.96
N LEU A 91 3.38 -9.69 -18.66
CA LEU A 91 2.36 -10.58 -18.08
C LEU A 91 0.95 -10.00 -18.17
N GLY A 92 0.79 -8.66 -18.26
CA GLY A 92 -0.49 -8.00 -18.46
C GLY A 92 -1.18 -8.34 -19.80
N SER A 93 -0.45 -8.90 -20.78
CA SER A 93 -0.98 -9.30 -22.09
C SER A 93 -1.32 -10.80 -22.19
N THR A 94 -1.20 -11.56 -21.12
CA THR A 94 -1.45 -12.99 -21.13
C THR A 94 -2.94 -13.33 -21.00
N PRO A 95 -3.40 -14.45 -21.58
CA PRO A 95 -4.76 -14.95 -21.33
C PRO A 95 -5.05 -15.17 -19.83
N GLU A 96 -4.06 -15.64 -19.07
CA GLU A 96 -4.19 -15.87 -17.63
C GLU A 96 -4.46 -14.57 -16.87
N PHE A 97 -3.86 -13.44 -17.29
CA PHE A 97 -4.16 -12.12 -16.72
C PHE A 97 -5.58 -11.68 -17.05
N LEU A 98 -5.98 -11.81 -18.33
CA LEU A 98 -7.32 -11.45 -18.79
C LEU A 98 -8.42 -12.28 -18.10
N LEU A 99 -8.16 -13.57 -17.86
CA LEU A 99 -9.03 -14.46 -17.11
C LEU A 99 -9.07 -14.17 -15.60
N GLY A 100 -8.22 -13.27 -15.11
CA GLY A 100 -8.16 -12.89 -13.71
C GLY A 100 -7.50 -13.93 -12.80
N TYR A 101 -6.60 -14.75 -13.31
CA TYR A 101 -5.89 -15.77 -12.53
C TYR A 101 -4.81 -15.16 -11.63
N TYR A 102 -4.39 -13.95 -11.91
CA TYR A 102 -3.49 -13.16 -11.07
C TYR A 102 -3.68 -11.65 -11.24
N TYR A 103 -3.13 -10.92 -10.29
CA TYR A 103 -3.02 -9.47 -10.30
C TYR A 103 -1.55 -9.07 -10.24
N LEU A 104 -1.14 -8.07 -11.03
CA LEU A 104 0.19 -7.48 -10.95
C LEU A 104 0.16 -6.40 -9.85
N GLN A 105 0.81 -6.65 -8.72
CA GLN A 105 0.75 -5.80 -7.54
C GLN A 105 2.10 -5.80 -6.83
N GLY A 106 2.61 -4.62 -6.54
CA GLY A 106 3.85 -4.45 -5.80
C GLY A 106 3.83 -5.11 -4.42
N LEU A 107 5.00 -5.51 -3.94
CA LEU A 107 5.14 -6.28 -2.71
C LEU A 107 4.58 -5.53 -1.49
N ALA A 108 5.01 -4.28 -1.30
CA ALA A 108 4.55 -3.46 -0.19
C ALA A 108 3.03 -3.28 -0.18
N SER A 109 2.42 -3.07 -1.36
CA SER A 109 0.96 -2.98 -1.52
C SER A 109 0.23 -4.28 -1.16
N GLN A 110 0.85 -5.45 -1.38
CA GLN A 110 0.26 -6.74 -0.95
C GLN A 110 0.31 -6.91 0.56
N ILE A 111 1.42 -6.52 1.19
CA ILE A 111 1.61 -6.58 2.65
C ILE A 111 0.48 -5.85 3.39
N VAL A 112 0.04 -4.71 2.93
CA VAL A 112 -1.03 -3.91 3.57
C VAL A 112 -2.30 -4.72 3.82
N SER A 113 -2.75 -5.47 2.83
CA SER A 113 -3.97 -6.29 2.95
C SER A 113 -3.78 -7.47 3.90
N GLU A 114 -2.60 -8.12 3.85
CA GLU A 114 -2.23 -9.21 4.77
C GLU A 114 -2.11 -8.71 6.23
N VAL A 115 -1.59 -7.49 6.44
CA VAL A 115 -1.50 -6.86 7.77
C VAL A 115 -2.90 -6.56 8.33
N LEU A 116 -3.85 -6.09 7.51
CA LEU A 116 -5.23 -5.90 7.97
C LEU A 116 -5.90 -7.24 8.31
N SER A 117 -5.56 -8.30 7.58
CA SER A 117 -5.99 -9.69 7.83
C SER A 117 -7.50 -9.81 8.08
N PRO A 118 -8.34 -9.46 7.10
CA PRO A 118 -9.79 -9.54 7.28
C PRO A 118 -10.25 -11.00 7.28
N GLU A 119 -11.29 -11.28 8.08
CA GLU A 119 -11.95 -12.58 8.17
C GLU A 119 -13.24 -12.61 7.33
N GLU A 120 -13.75 -13.81 7.05
CA GLU A 120 -14.96 -14.03 6.24
C GLU A 120 -16.23 -13.34 6.78
N LYS A 121 -16.27 -13.02 8.09
CA LYS A 121 -17.40 -12.34 8.76
C LYS A 121 -17.29 -10.83 8.77
N ASP A 122 -16.12 -10.27 8.45
CA ASP A 122 -15.84 -8.85 8.60
C ASP A 122 -16.68 -7.95 7.68
N ILE A 123 -16.89 -6.74 8.15
CA ILE A 123 -17.40 -5.63 7.36
C ILE A 123 -16.26 -4.63 7.21
N VAL A 124 -15.66 -4.62 6.03
CA VAL A 124 -14.46 -3.85 5.72
C VAL A 124 -14.82 -2.55 5.00
N LEU A 125 -14.20 -1.44 5.41
CA LEU A 125 -14.20 -0.19 4.66
C LEU A 125 -12.84 0.03 4.01
N ASP A 126 -12.79 0.17 2.69
CA ASP A 126 -11.62 0.61 1.93
C ASP A 126 -11.84 2.09 1.52
N MET A 127 -11.12 2.99 2.19
CA MET A 127 -11.38 4.44 2.12
C MET A 127 -10.77 5.13 0.89
N ALA A 128 -9.87 4.48 0.16
CA ALA A 128 -9.25 5.00 -1.06
C ALA A 128 -8.97 3.85 -2.03
N SER A 129 -10.04 3.24 -2.54
CA SER A 129 -10.02 1.91 -3.13
C SER A 129 -9.32 1.80 -4.48
N ALA A 130 -9.25 2.88 -5.25
CA ALA A 130 -8.74 2.82 -6.62
C ALA A 130 -7.21 2.66 -6.71
N PRO A 131 -6.74 1.79 -7.61
CA PRO A 131 -7.45 1.12 -8.71
C PRO A 131 -8.06 -0.25 -8.37
N GLY A 132 -8.13 -0.64 -7.08
CA GLY A 132 -8.74 -1.89 -6.63
C GLY A 132 -7.76 -3.01 -6.29
N SER A 133 -6.48 -2.74 -6.27
CA SER A 133 -5.45 -3.74 -5.93
C SER A 133 -5.62 -4.29 -4.52
N LYS A 134 -5.79 -3.40 -3.53
CA LYS A 134 -6.01 -3.76 -2.13
C LYS A 134 -7.43 -4.26 -1.89
N THR A 135 -8.46 -3.60 -2.44
CA THR A 135 -9.86 -4.05 -2.37
C THR A 135 -10.03 -5.50 -2.82
N THR A 136 -9.46 -5.86 -3.98
CA THR A 136 -9.55 -7.23 -4.52
C THR A 136 -8.73 -8.22 -3.69
N HIS A 137 -7.64 -7.79 -3.07
CA HIS A 137 -6.85 -8.62 -2.17
C HIS A 137 -7.61 -8.91 -0.86
N LEU A 138 -8.23 -7.88 -0.27
CA LEU A 138 -9.08 -8.05 0.92
C LEU A 138 -10.20 -9.06 0.65
N SER A 139 -10.91 -8.93 -0.47
CA SER A 139 -11.96 -9.88 -0.85
C SER A 139 -11.41 -11.31 -1.04
N GLN A 140 -10.25 -11.45 -1.64
CA GLN A 140 -9.57 -12.74 -1.80
C GLN A 140 -9.23 -13.38 -0.44
N LEU A 141 -8.72 -12.60 0.52
CA LEU A 141 -8.45 -13.07 1.90
C LEU A 141 -9.74 -13.48 2.62
N MET A 142 -10.85 -12.83 2.31
CA MET A 142 -12.18 -13.12 2.84
C MET A 142 -12.92 -14.24 2.07
N ASN A 143 -12.30 -14.88 1.08
CA ASN A 143 -12.95 -15.90 0.25
C ASN A 143 -14.27 -15.45 -0.39
N ASN A 144 -14.38 -14.17 -0.82
CA ASN A 144 -15.62 -13.56 -1.33
C ASN A 144 -16.79 -13.55 -0.32
N LYS A 145 -16.52 -13.73 0.97
CA LYS A 145 -17.51 -13.65 2.05
C LYS A 145 -17.43 -12.32 2.79
N GLY A 146 -18.33 -12.11 3.75
CA GLY A 146 -18.43 -10.82 4.44
C GLY A 146 -18.83 -9.68 3.49
N LYS A 147 -18.42 -8.46 3.81
CA LYS A 147 -18.77 -7.27 3.00
C LYS A 147 -17.61 -6.30 2.95
N ILE A 148 -17.34 -5.75 1.77
CA ILE A 148 -16.38 -4.65 1.57
C ILE A 148 -17.15 -3.45 1.02
N VAL A 149 -17.01 -2.29 1.65
CA VAL A 149 -17.43 -1.01 1.09
C VAL A 149 -16.18 -0.32 0.56
N ALA A 150 -16.09 -0.22 -0.76
CA ALA A 150 -14.98 0.40 -1.46
C ALA A 150 -15.38 1.81 -1.92
N ILE A 151 -14.68 2.82 -1.42
CA ILE A 151 -14.96 4.21 -1.78
C ILE A 151 -13.79 4.86 -2.51
N ASP A 152 -14.14 5.73 -3.44
CA ASP A 152 -13.22 6.68 -4.07
C ASP A 152 -13.99 7.94 -4.45
N LEU A 153 -13.32 9.08 -4.38
CA LEU A 153 -13.92 10.38 -4.75
C LEU A 153 -14.11 10.50 -6.27
N ASN A 154 -13.20 9.92 -7.04
CA ASN A 154 -13.18 10.00 -8.50
C ASN A 154 -13.98 8.83 -9.11
N LYS A 155 -15.01 9.19 -9.91
CA LYS A 155 -15.89 8.23 -10.58
C LYS A 155 -15.14 7.31 -11.55
N ASP A 156 -14.20 7.86 -12.33
CA ASP A 156 -13.50 7.09 -13.36
C ASP A 156 -12.49 6.11 -12.72
N ARG A 157 -11.87 6.53 -11.62
CA ARG A 157 -11.05 5.64 -10.81
C ARG A 157 -11.86 4.50 -10.20
N LEU A 158 -13.08 4.77 -9.76
CA LEU A 158 -13.98 3.74 -9.21
C LEU A 158 -14.43 2.72 -10.28
N VAL A 159 -14.54 3.14 -11.56
CA VAL A 159 -14.74 2.20 -12.68
C VAL A 159 -13.57 1.22 -12.79
N SER A 160 -12.34 1.67 -12.59
CA SER A 160 -11.17 0.78 -12.59
C SER A 160 -11.23 -0.26 -11.47
N VAL A 161 -11.72 0.12 -10.28
CA VAL A 161 -11.95 -0.83 -9.17
C VAL A 161 -12.96 -1.89 -9.58
N ARG A 162 -14.10 -1.48 -10.16
CA ARG A 162 -15.15 -2.39 -10.64
C ARG A 162 -14.62 -3.37 -11.69
N ASN A 163 -13.93 -2.86 -12.71
CA ASN A 163 -13.36 -3.71 -13.78
C ASN A 163 -12.38 -4.75 -13.23
N ASN A 164 -11.54 -4.37 -12.25
CA ASN A 164 -10.64 -5.30 -11.60
C ASN A 164 -11.40 -6.33 -10.74
N CYS A 165 -12.46 -5.94 -10.05
CA CYS A 165 -13.30 -6.85 -9.29
C CYS A 165 -13.99 -7.86 -10.23
N GLU A 166 -14.58 -7.41 -11.33
CA GLU A 166 -15.21 -8.26 -12.33
C GLU A 166 -14.22 -9.25 -12.95
N ARG A 167 -13.05 -8.76 -13.39
CA ARG A 167 -11.99 -9.59 -13.94
C ARG A 167 -11.52 -10.67 -12.97
N LEU A 168 -11.38 -10.34 -11.69
CA LEU A 168 -10.91 -11.25 -10.65
C LEU A 168 -12.01 -12.13 -10.04
N GLY A 169 -13.28 -11.92 -10.40
CA GLY A 169 -14.41 -12.68 -9.85
C GLY A 169 -14.74 -12.31 -8.40
N ILE A 170 -14.59 -11.04 -8.05
CA ILE A 170 -14.89 -10.52 -6.73
C ILE A 170 -16.39 -10.20 -6.64
N LEU A 171 -17.06 -10.68 -5.58
CA LEU A 171 -18.52 -10.64 -5.46
C LEU A 171 -19.04 -9.88 -4.25
N ASN A 172 -18.22 -9.62 -3.24
CA ASN A 172 -18.64 -9.07 -1.94
C ASN A 172 -18.33 -7.58 -1.76
N VAL A 173 -18.14 -6.82 -2.86
CA VAL A 173 -17.77 -5.40 -2.84
C VAL A 173 -18.94 -4.51 -3.25
N THR A 174 -19.24 -3.52 -2.43
CA THR A 174 -20.13 -2.40 -2.76
C THR A 174 -19.30 -1.18 -3.10
N PHE A 175 -19.51 -0.62 -4.29
CA PHE A 175 -18.77 0.56 -4.78
C PHE A 175 -19.57 1.83 -4.48
N VAL A 176 -18.93 2.79 -3.81
CA VAL A 176 -19.59 4.05 -3.44
C VAL A 176 -18.70 5.22 -3.82
N ARG A 177 -19.21 6.10 -4.70
CA ARG A 177 -18.55 7.38 -4.94
C ARG A 177 -18.80 8.31 -3.77
N LYS A 178 -17.80 8.55 -2.95
CA LYS A 178 -17.91 9.40 -1.76
C LYS A 178 -16.57 9.99 -1.37
N ASP A 179 -16.60 11.18 -0.83
CA ASP A 179 -15.47 11.74 -0.12
C ASP A 179 -15.32 11.02 1.22
N ALA A 180 -14.17 10.39 1.43
CA ALA A 180 -13.90 9.58 2.61
C ALA A 180 -13.90 10.40 3.93
N ARG A 181 -13.80 11.72 3.85
CA ARG A 181 -13.96 12.61 5.01
C ARG A 181 -15.38 12.57 5.62
N PHE A 182 -16.37 12.12 4.86
CA PHE A 182 -17.77 12.07 5.25
C PHE A 182 -18.32 10.64 5.37
N VAL A 183 -17.48 9.65 5.69
CA VAL A 183 -17.93 8.25 5.86
C VAL A 183 -18.84 8.06 7.06
N GLY A 184 -18.84 8.99 8.02
CA GLY A 184 -19.82 9.01 9.14
C GLY A 184 -21.29 8.99 8.69
N ASP A 185 -21.60 9.52 7.48
CA ASP A 185 -22.95 9.55 6.93
C ASP A 185 -23.49 8.15 6.57
N PHE A 186 -22.64 7.11 6.55
CA PHE A 186 -23.11 5.74 6.34
C PHE A 186 -24.00 5.21 7.48
N GLY A 187 -23.98 5.87 8.65
CA GLY A 187 -24.79 5.47 9.81
C GLY A 187 -24.43 4.08 10.35
N ARG A 188 -23.25 3.57 10.02
CA ARG A 188 -22.77 2.24 10.41
C ARG A 188 -21.31 2.26 10.81
N LYS A 189 -20.91 1.23 11.55
CA LYS A 189 -19.51 0.97 11.92
C LYS A 189 -18.93 -0.16 11.06
N PHE A 190 -17.58 -0.29 11.13
CA PHE A 190 -16.81 -1.27 10.40
C PHE A 190 -15.85 -1.98 11.35
N SER A 191 -15.79 -3.30 11.24
CA SER A 191 -14.85 -4.10 12.04
C SER A 191 -13.40 -3.94 11.58
N LYS A 192 -13.21 -3.67 10.28
CA LYS A 192 -11.90 -3.45 9.66
C LYS A 192 -11.95 -2.23 8.74
N ILE A 193 -10.93 -1.38 8.83
CA ILE A 193 -10.78 -0.23 7.93
C ILE A 193 -9.40 -0.25 7.30
N LEU A 194 -9.35 -0.04 6.00
CA LEU A 194 -8.14 0.25 5.25
C LEU A 194 -8.16 1.71 4.83
N LEU A 195 -7.12 2.45 5.20
CA LEU A 195 -6.80 3.76 4.65
C LEU A 195 -5.42 3.73 4.02
N ASP A 196 -5.36 3.38 2.73
CA ASP A 196 -4.20 3.59 1.89
C ASP A 196 -4.23 5.05 1.44
N ALA A 197 -3.61 5.92 2.22
CA ALA A 197 -3.88 7.34 2.17
C ALA A 197 -3.27 8.03 0.93
N PRO A 198 -3.96 8.99 0.33
CA PRO A 198 -3.32 9.86 -0.64
C PRO A 198 -2.12 10.55 0.02
N CYS A 199 -0.97 10.52 -0.65
CA CYS A 199 0.29 10.96 -0.11
C CYS A 199 1.20 11.56 -1.19
N SER A 200 2.37 12.02 -0.80
CA SER A 200 3.36 12.58 -1.73
C SER A 200 3.99 11.54 -2.67
N GLY A 201 3.81 10.25 -2.41
CA GLY A 201 4.49 9.18 -3.13
C GLY A 201 5.98 9.12 -2.81
N ASN A 202 6.74 8.46 -3.67
CA ASN A 202 8.20 8.40 -3.55
C ASN A 202 8.89 8.34 -4.92
N TYR A 203 10.20 8.47 -4.93
CA TYR A 203 11.02 8.56 -6.13
C TYR A 203 11.07 7.27 -6.96
N CYS A 204 10.71 6.11 -6.40
CA CYS A 204 10.64 4.85 -7.14
C CYS A 204 9.34 4.72 -7.95
N SER A 205 8.25 5.30 -7.45
CA SER A 205 6.92 5.19 -8.04
C SER A 205 6.63 6.26 -9.09
N GLU A 206 7.31 7.42 -9.04
CA GLU A 206 7.06 8.54 -9.95
C GLU A 206 8.35 9.11 -10.54
N LYS A 207 8.39 9.18 -11.86
CA LYS A 207 9.49 9.84 -12.58
C LYS A 207 9.54 11.33 -12.24
N ASP A 208 10.76 11.83 -12.03
CA ASP A 208 11.03 13.24 -11.66
C ASP A 208 10.39 13.67 -10.31
N TRP A 209 10.11 12.75 -9.40
CA TRP A 209 9.49 12.98 -8.11
C TRP A 209 10.18 14.12 -7.33
N PHE A 210 11.51 14.12 -7.24
CA PHE A 210 12.29 15.14 -6.52
C PHE A 210 12.09 16.57 -7.04
N ASN A 211 11.76 16.73 -8.33
CA ASN A 211 11.52 18.04 -8.94
C ASN A 211 10.06 18.51 -8.80
N LYS A 212 9.14 17.57 -8.59
CA LYS A 212 7.69 17.84 -8.51
C LYS A 212 7.20 18.03 -7.09
N ARG A 213 7.91 17.52 -6.09
CA ARG A 213 7.45 17.54 -4.69
C ARG A 213 8.06 18.69 -3.91
N THR A 214 7.25 19.24 -3.01
CA THR A 214 7.62 20.31 -2.08
C THR A 214 7.18 19.93 -0.68
N ILE A 215 7.84 20.52 0.32
CA ILE A 215 7.43 20.29 1.71
C ILE A 215 6.04 20.87 2.02
N ASP A 216 5.60 21.89 1.30
CA ASP A 216 4.26 22.42 1.48
C ASP A 216 3.21 21.48 0.92
N GLY A 217 3.46 20.82 -0.22
CA GLY A 217 2.60 19.74 -0.71
C GLY A 217 2.51 18.57 0.27
N VAL A 218 3.60 18.21 0.95
CA VAL A 218 3.58 17.23 2.05
C VAL A 218 2.67 17.69 3.19
N LYS A 219 2.75 18.96 3.61
CA LYS A 219 1.87 19.50 4.65
C LYS A 219 0.38 19.50 4.27
N ASP A 220 0.07 19.74 3.00
CA ASP A 220 -1.31 19.68 2.52
C ASP A 220 -1.87 18.26 2.56
N ASN A 221 -1.07 17.26 2.17
CA ASN A 221 -1.41 15.85 2.35
C ASN A 221 -1.64 15.49 3.82
N VAL A 222 -0.76 15.94 4.72
CA VAL A 222 -0.88 15.74 6.17
C VAL A 222 -2.24 16.24 6.70
N ARG A 223 -2.71 17.42 6.25
CA ARG A 223 -4.02 17.93 6.63
C ARG A 223 -5.14 17.00 6.19
N LEU A 224 -5.12 16.59 4.93
CA LEU A 224 -6.10 15.64 4.38
C LEU A 224 -6.07 14.30 5.12
N GLN A 225 -4.88 13.74 5.36
CA GLN A 225 -4.69 12.47 6.06
C GLN A 225 -5.27 12.51 7.49
N ARG A 226 -5.09 13.64 8.21
CA ARG A 226 -5.70 13.85 9.54
C ARG A 226 -7.23 13.87 9.50
N GLU A 227 -7.82 14.49 8.48
CA GLU A 227 -9.28 14.48 8.29
C GLU A 227 -9.78 13.08 7.99
N LEU A 228 -9.11 12.33 7.11
CA LEU A 228 -9.45 10.96 6.76
C LEU A 228 -9.34 10.01 7.97
N LEU A 229 -8.26 10.08 8.74
CA LEU A 229 -8.08 9.27 9.96
C LEU A 229 -9.09 9.61 11.04
N THR A 230 -9.45 10.89 11.20
CA THR A 230 -10.52 11.30 12.12
C THR A 230 -11.87 10.70 11.70
N SER A 231 -12.14 10.65 10.40
CA SER A 231 -13.35 10.01 9.88
C SER A 231 -13.32 8.49 10.01
N ALA A 232 -12.18 7.86 9.75
CA ALA A 232 -11.97 6.43 9.97
C ALA A 232 -12.27 6.05 11.43
N TYR A 233 -11.67 6.76 12.39
CA TYR A 233 -11.89 6.53 13.82
C TYR A 233 -13.38 6.59 14.22
N LYS A 234 -14.13 7.56 13.68
CA LYS A 234 -15.55 7.73 13.99
C LYS A 234 -16.39 6.52 13.58
N VAL A 235 -16.02 5.82 12.51
CA VAL A 235 -16.77 4.67 11.97
C VAL A 235 -16.12 3.32 12.31
N LEU A 236 -15.00 3.31 13.01
CA LEU A 236 -14.36 2.09 13.51
C LEU A 236 -15.14 1.57 14.72
N GLU A 237 -15.46 0.27 14.71
CA GLU A 237 -16.07 -0.43 15.85
C GLU A 237 -15.13 -0.47 17.06
N GLU A 238 -15.66 -0.63 18.26
CA GLU A 238 -14.87 -1.03 19.41
C GLU A 238 -14.30 -2.44 19.17
N GLY A 239 -13.02 -2.65 19.46
CA GLY A 239 -12.29 -3.87 19.09
C GLY A 239 -11.90 -3.94 17.62
N GLY A 240 -12.43 -3.04 16.78
CA GLY A 240 -12.10 -3.00 15.34
C GLY A 240 -10.67 -2.56 15.05
N GLU A 241 -10.17 -2.91 13.88
CA GLU A 241 -8.80 -2.62 13.45
C GLU A 241 -8.74 -1.71 12.24
N LEU A 242 -7.79 -0.78 12.26
CA LEU A 242 -7.48 0.16 11.18
C LEU A 242 -6.05 -0.10 10.71
N VAL A 243 -5.85 -0.29 9.41
CA VAL A 243 -4.54 -0.19 8.79
C VAL A 243 -4.46 1.13 8.03
N TYR A 244 -3.46 1.92 8.41
CA TYR A 244 -3.03 3.11 7.70
C TYR A 244 -1.77 2.79 6.91
N SER A 245 -1.72 3.21 5.65
CA SER A 245 -0.54 3.05 4.81
C SER A 245 -0.35 4.22 3.87
N THR A 246 0.91 4.47 3.51
CA THR A 246 1.31 5.43 2.48
C THR A 246 2.42 4.85 1.62
N CYS A 247 2.51 5.29 0.38
CA CYS A 247 3.71 5.10 -0.43
C CYS A 247 4.69 6.29 -0.28
N SER A 248 4.64 7.01 0.83
CA SER A 248 5.55 8.11 1.16
C SER A 248 6.77 7.61 1.95
N LEU A 249 7.84 8.40 1.94
CA LEU A 249 9.01 8.26 2.82
C LEU A 249 9.11 9.42 3.82
N GLU A 250 8.15 10.34 3.81
CA GLU A 250 8.16 11.53 4.63
C GLU A 250 7.59 11.25 6.03
N PRO A 251 8.38 11.41 7.11
CA PRO A 251 7.89 11.17 8.46
C PRO A 251 6.63 11.96 8.83
N GLU A 252 6.44 13.13 8.20
CA GLU A 252 5.25 13.96 8.41
C GLU A 252 3.97 13.26 7.97
N GLU A 253 4.01 12.44 6.90
CA GLU A 253 2.87 11.65 6.39
C GLU A 253 2.79 10.26 7.03
N ASP A 254 3.81 9.85 7.75
CA ASP A 254 4.01 8.51 8.31
C ASP A 254 3.92 8.54 9.85
N GLU A 255 5.05 8.51 10.55
CA GLU A 255 5.07 8.40 12.00
C GLU A 255 4.45 9.59 12.71
N LEU A 256 4.63 10.83 12.21
CA LEU A 256 4.08 12.01 12.87
C LEU A 256 2.54 12.05 12.76
N ILE A 257 1.97 11.46 11.72
CA ILE A 257 0.51 11.29 11.61
C ILE A 257 0.01 10.32 12.68
N ILE A 258 0.71 9.20 12.87
CA ILE A 258 0.32 8.18 13.86
C ILE A 258 0.55 8.70 15.28
N ASP A 259 1.66 9.40 15.54
CA ASP A 259 1.93 10.07 16.81
C ASP A 259 0.77 11.01 17.19
N TRP A 260 0.39 11.88 16.26
CA TRP A 260 -0.75 12.78 16.44
C TRP A 260 -2.09 12.03 16.65
N LEU A 261 -2.30 10.92 15.97
CA LEU A 261 -3.55 10.16 16.07
C LEU A 261 -3.68 9.51 17.45
N LEU A 262 -2.60 8.96 17.99
CA LEU A 262 -2.54 8.38 19.33
C LEU A 262 -2.73 9.43 20.44
N ASP A 263 -2.16 10.63 20.26
CA ASP A 263 -2.39 11.75 21.18
C ASP A 263 -3.85 12.24 21.17
N LYS A 264 -4.49 12.17 20.00
CA LYS A 264 -5.86 12.65 19.83
C LYS A 264 -6.92 11.66 20.35
N PHE A 265 -6.67 10.37 20.26
CA PHE A 265 -7.61 9.31 20.59
C PHE A 265 -6.96 8.27 21.53
N ASN A 266 -7.17 8.46 22.84
CA ASN A 266 -6.53 7.64 23.89
C ASN A 266 -7.00 6.19 23.93
N ASP A 267 -8.10 5.87 23.25
CA ASP A 267 -8.66 4.53 23.09
C ASP A 267 -8.12 3.79 21.86
N LEU A 268 -7.19 4.39 21.12
CA LEU A 268 -6.42 3.68 20.09
C LEU A 268 -5.13 3.09 20.66
N GLU A 269 -4.76 1.92 20.18
CA GLU A 269 -3.47 1.29 20.44
C GLU A 269 -2.82 0.81 19.15
N LEU A 270 -1.50 0.90 19.07
CA LEU A 270 -0.72 0.32 17.98
C LEU A 270 -0.53 -1.18 18.21
N LEU A 271 -0.84 -1.97 17.19
CA LEU A 271 -0.54 -3.39 17.14
C LEU A 271 0.80 -3.60 16.43
N LYS A 272 1.61 -4.53 16.97
CA LYS A 272 2.87 -4.90 16.33
C LYS A 272 2.62 -5.57 14.98
N ILE A 273 3.34 -5.12 13.97
CA ILE A 273 3.35 -5.76 12.65
C ILE A 273 4.54 -6.71 12.62
N ASP A 274 4.25 -8.02 12.63
CA ASP A 274 5.27 -9.06 12.61
C ASP A 274 5.63 -9.44 11.17
N LEU A 275 6.65 -8.77 10.64
CA LEU A 275 7.17 -8.97 9.30
C LEU A 275 8.70 -9.08 9.35
N SER A 276 9.23 -10.00 8.55
CA SER A 276 10.67 -10.24 8.42
C SER A 276 11.40 -9.18 7.59
N ILE A 277 10.66 -8.26 6.93
CA ILE A 277 11.21 -7.17 6.11
C ILE A 277 10.68 -5.82 6.58
N GLY A 278 11.42 -4.77 6.24
CA GLY A 278 11.13 -3.39 6.64
C GLY A 278 11.68 -3.06 8.01
N ASP A 279 12.06 -1.79 8.17
CA ASP A 279 12.53 -1.24 9.45
C ASP A 279 11.34 -0.93 10.35
N ASP A 280 11.58 -0.85 11.65
CA ASP A 280 10.61 -0.33 12.61
C ASP A 280 10.38 1.18 12.36
N GLY A 281 9.20 1.68 12.73
CA GLY A 281 8.91 3.10 12.66
C GLY A 281 9.85 3.94 13.54
N ILE A 282 10.20 5.14 13.10
CA ILE A 282 11.09 6.03 13.82
C ILE A 282 10.42 6.60 15.08
N THR A 283 11.18 6.75 16.16
CA THR A 283 10.70 7.29 17.44
C THR A 283 11.36 8.63 17.80
N GLU A 284 12.13 9.19 16.89
CA GLU A 284 12.70 10.54 16.99
C GLU A 284 12.75 11.18 15.61
N PHE A 285 12.40 12.46 15.54
CA PHE A 285 12.49 13.25 14.32
C PHE A 285 12.82 14.71 14.60
N LYS A 286 13.90 15.21 13.99
CA LYS A 286 14.41 16.60 14.18
C LYS A 286 14.61 16.97 15.65
N GLY A 287 15.14 16.05 16.45
CA GLY A 287 15.38 16.24 17.89
C GLY A 287 14.14 16.16 18.77
N LYS A 288 12.94 15.94 18.20
CA LYS A 288 11.71 15.70 18.96
C LYS A 288 11.53 14.20 19.17
N LYS A 289 11.40 13.76 20.41
CA LYS A 289 10.97 12.40 20.76
C LYS A 289 9.49 12.22 20.42
N LEU A 290 9.16 11.11 19.78
CA LEU A 290 7.81 10.69 19.43
C LEU A 290 7.37 9.54 20.34
N ASN A 291 6.14 9.12 20.23
CA ASN A 291 5.61 7.99 20.98
C ASN A 291 6.48 6.72 20.72
N PRO A 292 7.04 6.08 21.76
CA PRO A 292 7.91 4.89 21.60
C PRO A 292 7.21 3.69 20.98
N GLU A 293 5.88 3.64 21.03
CA GLU A 293 5.09 2.58 20.39
C GLU A 293 5.16 2.61 18.86
N LEU A 294 5.62 3.72 18.25
CA LEU A 294 5.77 3.84 16.78
C LEU A 294 6.73 2.81 16.20
N LYS A 295 7.65 2.23 17.00
CA LYS A 295 8.46 1.09 16.60
C LYS A 295 7.66 -0.16 16.19
N LYS A 296 6.35 -0.20 16.50
CA LYS A 296 5.44 -1.26 16.04
C LYS A 296 4.99 -1.09 14.59
N CYS A 297 5.13 0.11 14.01
CA CYS A 297 4.92 0.37 12.59
C CYS A 297 6.04 -0.24 11.75
N LYS A 298 5.83 -0.33 10.45
CA LYS A 298 6.86 -0.77 9.49
C LYS A 298 7.09 0.28 8.41
N ARG A 299 8.38 0.54 8.17
CA ARG A 299 8.88 1.44 7.13
C ARG A 299 9.72 0.65 6.12
N PHE A 300 9.44 0.84 4.85
CA PHE A 300 10.13 0.15 3.76
C PHE A 300 11.01 1.16 3.02
N TRP A 301 12.32 1.03 3.22
CA TRP A 301 13.31 1.79 2.47
C TRP A 301 13.68 1.04 1.19
N PRO A 302 13.58 1.66 0.00
CA PRO A 302 13.83 0.95 -1.26
C PRO A 302 15.17 0.21 -1.30
N HIS A 303 16.26 0.83 -0.85
CA HIS A 303 17.60 0.24 -0.85
C HIS A 303 17.77 -0.95 0.09
N LYS A 304 16.92 -1.06 1.14
CA LYS A 304 16.96 -2.19 2.08
C LYS A 304 16.03 -3.33 1.67
N THR A 305 14.86 -2.98 1.17
CA THR A 305 13.80 -3.97 0.94
C THR A 305 13.66 -4.42 -0.50
N GLY A 306 14.23 -3.66 -1.45
CA GLY A 306 14.03 -3.89 -2.89
C GLY A 306 12.59 -3.66 -3.35
N THR A 307 11.78 -2.94 -2.53
CA THR A 307 10.42 -2.52 -2.84
C THR A 307 10.37 -1.01 -3.08
N GLU A 308 9.25 -0.50 -3.57
CA GLU A 308 9.00 0.93 -3.48
C GLU A 308 8.95 1.40 -2.02
N GLY A 309 9.20 2.69 -1.79
CA GLY A 309 9.09 3.27 -0.44
C GLY A 309 7.66 3.13 0.09
N PHE A 310 7.54 2.74 1.36
CA PHE A 310 6.23 2.48 1.95
C PHE A 310 6.24 2.62 3.47
N PHE A 311 5.07 2.91 4.04
CA PHE A 311 4.84 2.91 5.49
C PHE A 311 3.54 2.20 5.83
N ILE A 312 3.52 1.46 6.94
CA ILE A 312 2.33 0.73 7.43
C ILE A 312 2.23 0.86 8.93
N ALA A 313 1.05 1.26 9.42
CA ALA A 313 0.67 1.22 10.83
C ALA A 313 -0.63 0.44 11.00
N LYS A 314 -0.70 -0.43 12.00
CA LYS A 314 -1.89 -1.18 12.38
C LYS A 314 -2.35 -0.73 13.76
N LEU A 315 -3.60 -0.28 13.85
CA LEU A 315 -4.21 0.22 15.08
C LEU A 315 -5.45 -0.61 15.43
N ARG A 316 -5.77 -0.65 16.73
CA ARG A 316 -7.02 -1.21 17.25
C ARG A 316 -7.70 -0.17 18.12
N LYS A 317 -9.02 -0.06 18.01
CA LYS A 317 -9.83 0.70 18.96
C LYS A 317 -10.16 -0.19 20.17
N LYS A 318 -9.73 0.24 21.35
CA LYS A 318 -9.99 -0.51 22.59
C LYS A 318 -11.49 -0.63 22.86
N THR A 319 -11.88 -1.75 23.42
CA THR A 319 -13.25 -1.95 23.90
C THR A 319 -13.41 -1.21 25.22
N THR A 320 -14.43 -0.38 25.33
CA THR A 320 -14.75 0.28 26.58
C THR A 320 -15.30 -0.79 27.56
N THR A 321 -14.46 -1.22 28.50
CA THR A 321 -14.95 -2.07 29.59
C THR A 321 -15.88 -1.23 30.44
N ILE A 322 -17.21 -1.40 30.28
CA ILE A 322 -18.18 -0.85 31.20
C ILE A 322 -17.95 -1.61 32.51
N GLY A 323 -17.21 -1.00 33.43
CA GLY A 323 -17.07 -1.54 34.77
C GLY A 323 -18.47 -1.62 35.38
N ASN A 324 -18.95 -2.85 35.62
CA ASN A 324 -20.09 -3.07 36.48
C ASN A 324 -19.77 -2.42 37.84
N LYS A 325 -20.38 -1.26 38.09
CA LYS A 325 -20.45 -0.67 39.43
C LYS A 325 -21.61 -1.28 40.17
#